data_0025328e16bd83be103799e4029c73a4
#
_entry.id   0025328e16bd83be103799e4029c73a4
#
_cell.length_a   1.000
_cell.length_b   1.000
_cell.length_c   1.000
_cell.angle_alpha   90.00
_cell.angle_beta   90.00
_cell.angle_gamma   90.00
#
_symmetry.space_group_name_H-M   'P 1'
#
loop_
_entity.id
_entity.type
_entity.pdbx_description
1 polymer ?
#
loop_
_entity_poly.entity_id
_entity_poly.type
_entity_poly.pdbx_seq_one_letter_code
_entity_poly.pdbx_strand_id
1 'polypeptide(L)'
;AQLRLVLRERHRYAPAELADLLERYAVESYTIADSAAAVAAQREAVALRRALGDTLALGADLRWLSRIHWWAGNADQAQEAAREAVAVLEHAGDDRLLALAVSNTAQLRMLSERYAEAVEHGERAIVLARKANDPAILAHALNNVGTARWRAGDPDGRAELEESLDVALAAGEVEHACRSYANIIWTLLDNLQYDDADTFLPPAMELADRAEHLGFLNYLHVELAMRRLAAADWDDAEKHAEYGMHDFIPARCPALTVLARIRIRRGRPGAGALLSEAWEIAVGTKELQRTGPVALARAESAWLRGDAEGVIEAVAPVHAQASRLPGAPHRPELGYWLTKAGRRVPPDDSDHPYALQARGQWRRAAALWQAAGCPYEHAAALAESPDAATKLEALAAFDALGAEPAAHLLRVELRELGVRHVPRGPLAATRDNPAGLTDRQLQVIRLLAEGLTNAEIAARLVVSVRTIDNHVRAVLDKLDAPGRRQAAVRAAELGLLPGGSPT
;
A
#
# COMPACT_ATOMS: atom_id res chain seq x y z
N ALA A 1 -15.17 12.55 -22.74
CA ALA A 1 -15.09 13.74 -23.61
C ALA A 1 -16.44 14.08 -24.24
N GLN A 2 -17.17 13.11 -24.80
CA GLN A 2 -18.46 13.33 -25.51
C GLN A 2 -19.57 13.85 -24.57
N LEU A 3 -19.76 13.26 -23.39
CA LEU A 3 -20.77 13.73 -22.43
C LEU A 3 -20.52 15.16 -21.94
N ARG A 4 -19.25 15.55 -21.80
CA ARG A 4 -18.90 16.94 -21.44
C ARG A 4 -19.33 17.95 -22.51
N LEU A 5 -19.30 17.57 -23.80
CA LEU A 5 -19.81 18.40 -24.91
C LEU A 5 -21.34 18.45 -24.89
N VAL A 6 -22.01 17.32 -24.68
CA VAL A 6 -23.48 17.24 -24.59
C VAL A 6 -23.99 18.11 -23.43
N LEU A 7 -23.34 18.08 -22.27
CA LEU A 7 -23.69 18.88 -21.09
C LEU A 7 -23.50 20.40 -21.27
N ARG A 8 -22.79 20.87 -22.30
CA ARG A 8 -22.74 22.32 -22.64
C ARG A 8 -24.08 22.80 -23.19
N GLU A 9 -24.87 21.92 -23.81
CA GLU A 9 -26.20 22.23 -24.37
C GLU A 9 -27.31 21.80 -23.41
N ARG A 10 -27.03 21.74 -22.10
CA ARG A 10 -27.93 21.26 -21.04
C ARG A 10 -29.35 21.90 -21.05
N HIS A 11 -29.47 23.11 -21.53
CA HIS A 11 -30.76 23.82 -21.63
C HIS A 11 -31.72 23.18 -22.65
N ARG A 12 -31.26 22.23 -23.49
CA ARG A 12 -32.06 21.51 -24.49
C ARG A 12 -32.73 20.29 -23.95
N TYR A 13 -32.36 19.80 -22.77
CA TYR A 13 -32.86 18.57 -22.21
C TYR A 13 -33.96 18.81 -21.18
N ALA A 14 -34.94 17.92 -21.16
CA ALA A 14 -35.89 17.88 -20.06
C ALA A 14 -35.18 17.53 -18.74
N PRO A 15 -35.68 17.97 -17.57
CA PRO A 15 -35.03 17.72 -16.29
C PRO A 15 -34.69 16.25 -16.01
N ALA A 16 -35.57 15.31 -16.43
CA ALA A 16 -35.32 13.87 -16.28
C ALA A 16 -34.16 13.38 -17.17
N GLU A 17 -34.15 13.80 -18.44
CA GLU A 17 -33.08 13.46 -19.39
C GLU A 17 -31.73 14.05 -18.96
N LEU A 18 -31.75 15.28 -18.41
CA LEU A 18 -30.57 15.92 -17.89
C LEU A 18 -30.01 15.17 -16.67
N ALA A 19 -30.88 14.66 -15.79
CA ALA A 19 -30.45 13.85 -14.65
C ALA A 19 -29.77 12.55 -15.11
N ASP A 20 -30.34 11.84 -16.14
CA ASP A 20 -29.72 10.65 -16.73
C ASP A 20 -28.32 10.94 -17.33
N LEU A 21 -28.18 12.07 -18.03
CA LEU A 21 -26.90 12.48 -18.62
C LEU A 21 -25.86 12.82 -17.54
N LEU A 22 -26.28 13.46 -16.47
CA LEU A 22 -25.40 13.81 -15.35
C LEU A 22 -24.94 12.58 -14.58
N GLU A 23 -25.84 11.60 -14.32
CA GLU A 23 -25.50 10.32 -13.71
C GLU A 23 -24.45 9.58 -14.55
N ARG A 24 -24.67 9.45 -15.87
CA ARG A 24 -23.70 8.82 -16.77
C ARG A 24 -22.36 9.54 -16.75
N TYR A 25 -22.36 10.86 -16.77
CA TYR A 25 -21.13 11.65 -16.69
C TYR A 25 -20.42 11.48 -15.35
N ALA A 26 -21.17 11.37 -14.26
CA ALA A 26 -20.60 11.09 -12.94
C ALA A 26 -19.93 9.71 -12.87
N VAL A 27 -20.58 8.67 -13.44
CA VAL A 27 -20.02 7.30 -13.50
C VAL A 27 -18.75 7.25 -14.36
N GLU A 28 -18.76 7.88 -15.56
CA GLU A 28 -17.55 7.96 -16.38
C GLU A 28 -16.41 8.71 -15.67
N SER A 29 -16.72 9.81 -15.01
CA SER A 29 -15.74 10.59 -14.25
C SER A 29 -15.15 9.80 -13.08
N TYR A 30 -15.99 9.01 -12.40
CA TYR A 30 -15.56 8.08 -11.36
C TYR A 30 -14.59 7.03 -11.92
N THR A 31 -14.90 6.42 -13.07
CA THR A 31 -14.06 5.37 -13.69
C THR A 31 -12.66 5.88 -14.06
N ILE A 32 -12.54 7.14 -14.49
CA ILE A 32 -11.26 7.77 -14.82
C ILE A 32 -10.61 8.53 -13.64
N ALA A 33 -11.13 8.34 -12.43
CA ALA A 33 -10.63 8.95 -11.19
C ALA A 33 -10.72 10.50 -11.12
N ASP A 34 -11.65 11.14 -11.90
CA ASP A 34 -11.98 12.57 -11.77
C ASP A 34 -13.06 12.76 -10.70
N SER A 35 -12.66 12.65 -9.43
CA SER A 35 -13.58 12.70 -8.28
C SER A 35 -14.36 14.02 -8.17
N ALA A 36 -13.77 15.14 -8.51
CA ALA A 36 -14.42 16.45 -8.42
C ALA A 36 -15.56 16.57 -9.42
N ALA A 37 -15.34 16.17 -10.67
CA ALA A 37 -16.38 16.17 -11.70
C ALA A 37 -17.50 15.17 -11.37
N ALA A 38 -17.14 13.99 -10.86
CA ALA A 38 -18.11 12.97 -10.47
C ALA A 38 -19.04 13.46 -9.36
N VAL A 39 -18.49 14.05 -8.28
CA VAL A 39 -19.29 14.62 -7.17
C VAL A 39 -20.21 15.72 -7.65
N ALA A 40 -19.71 16.67 -8.46
CA ALA A 40 -20.50 17.78 -8.93
C ALA A 40 -21.70 17.34 -9.78
N ALA A 41 -21.46 16.43 -10.73
CA ALA A 41 -22.51 15.91 -11.61
C ALA A 41 -23.55 15.09 -10.84
N GLN A 42 -23.11 14.18 -9.95
CA GLN A 42 -24.05 13.34 -9.19
C GLN A 42 -24.90 14.14 -8.20
N ARG A 43 -24.36 15.18 -7.57
CA ARG A 43 -25.14 16.08 -6.71
C ARG A 43 -26.24 16.80 -7.49
N GLU A 44 -25.95 17.20 -8.71
CA GLU A 44 -26.93 17.86 -9.56
C GLU A 44 -28.02 16.86 -10.03
N ALA A 45 -27.66 15.63 -10.42
CA ALA A 45 -28.61 14.57 -10.74
C ALA A 45 -29.57 14.31 -9.57
N VAL A 46 -29.04 14.12 -8.35
CA VAL A 46 -29.84 13.97 -7.12
C VAL A 46 -30.80 15.14 -6.91
N ALA A 47 -30.36 16.37 -7.11
CA ALA A 47 -31.23 17.56 -6.96
C ALA A 47 -32.37 17.57 -7.96
N LEU A 48 -32.12 17.20 -9.21
CA LEU A 48 -33.14 17.09 -10.26
C LEU A 48 -34.15 15.98 -9.95
N ARG A 49 -33.68 14.76 -9.58
CA ARG A 49 -34.57 13.64 -9.20
C ARG A 49 -35.47 13.99 -8.02
N ARG A 50 -34.92 14.67 -7.02
CA ARG A 50 -35.68 15.15 -5.86
C ARG A 50 -36.78 16.13 -6.28
N ALA A 51 -36.47 17.07 -7.17
CA ALA A 51 -37.46 18.05 -7.69
C ALA A 51 -38.55 17.37 -8.56
N LEU A 52 -38.21 16.29 -9.25
CA LEU A 52 -39.16 15.52 -10.06
C LEU A 52 -40.06 14.57 -9.24
N GLY A 53 -39.69 14.28 -7.98
CA GLY A 53 -40.39 13.29 -7.16
C GLY A 53 -40.17 11.85 -7.61
N ASP A 54 -39.11 11.57 -8.39
CA ASP A 54 -38.74 10.23 -8.88
C ASP A 54 -38.02 9.46 -7.77
N THR A 55 -38.76 8.80 -6.92
CA THR A 55 -38.29 8.13 -5.73
C THR A 55 -37.27 7.01 -6.02
N LEU A 56 -37.50 6.20 -7.06
CA LEU A 56 -36.61 5.09 -7.38
C LEU A 56 -35.25 5.59 -7.92
N ALA A 57 -35.29 6.50 -8.89
CA ALA A 57 -34.08 7.08 -9.43
C ALA A 57 -33.34 7.93 -8.39
N LEU A 58 -34.05 8.67 -7.51
CA LEU A 58 -33.44 9.39 -6.40
C LEU A 58 -32.66 8.45 -5.48
N GLY A 59 -33.23 7.31 -5.11
CA GLY A 59 -32.56 6.33 -4.26
C GLY A 59 -31.30 5.73 -4.92
N ALA A 60 -31.36 5.43 -6.22
CA ALA A 60 -30.23 4.96 -7.00
C ALA A 60 -29.12 6.03 -7.08
N ASP A 61 -29.48 7.26 -7.39
CA ASP A 61 -28.54 8.38 -7.48
C ASP A 61 -27.89 8.73 -6.14
N LEU A 62 -28.62 8.66 -5.02
CA LEU A 62 -28.09 8.83 -3.67
C LEU A 62 -27.07 7.74 -3.30
N ARG A 63 -27.32 6.48 -3.68
CA ARG A 63 -26.35 5.39 -3.49
C ARG A 63 -25.07 5.67 -4.27
N TRP A 64 -25.17 6.10 -5.55
CA TRP A 64 -24.01 6.51 -6.32
C TRP A 64 -23.29 7.71 -5.71
N LEU A 65 -24.02 8.72 -5.27
CA LEU A 65 -23.46 9.89 -4.60
C LEU A 65 -22.67 9.50 -3.35
N SER A 66 -23.20 8.55 -2.56
CA SER A 66 -22.49 7.99 -1.41
C SER A 66 -21.16 7.36 -1.81
N ARG A 67 -21.15 6.52 -2.86
CA ARG A 67 -19.94 5.88 -3.39
C ARG A 67 -18.91 6.88 -3.86
N ILE A 68 -19.34 7.87 -4.65
CA ILE A 68 -18.46 8.91 -5.20
C ILE A 68 -17.90 9.80 -4.08
N HIS A 69 -18.71 10.14 -3.07
CA HIS A 69 -18.22 10.87 -1.90
C HIS A 69 -17.15 10.14 -1.14
N TRP A 70 -17.31 8.81 -0.95
CA TRP A 70 -16.27 8.02 -0.30
C TRP A 70 -14.95 8.05 -1.10
N TRP A 71 -15.01 7.90 -2.44
CA TRP A 71 -13.83 7.98 -3.31
C TRP A 71 -13.15 9.35 -3.28
N ALA A 72 -13.92 10.40 -3.08
CA ALA A 72 -13.41 11.76 -2.93
C ALA A 72 -12.90 12.07 -1.50
N GLY A 73 -12.92 11.11 -0.58
CA GLY A 73 -12.51 11.31 0.82
C GLY A 73 -13.53 12.03 1.70
N ASN A 74 -14.76 12.20 1.23
CA ASN A 74 -15.83 12.93 1.92
C ASN A 74 -16.67 11.98 2.78
N ALA A 75 -16.11 11.46 3.89
CA ALA A 75 -16.70 10.39 4.69
C ALA A 75 -18.10 10.71 5.23
N ASP A 76 -18.32 11.91 5.78
CA ASP A 76 -19.61 12.31 6.37
C ASP A 76 -20.71 12.39 5.31
N GLN A 77 -20.42 12.98 4.14
CA GLN A 77 -21.35 13.08 3.02
C GLN A 77 -21.67 11.71 2.43
N ALA A 78 -20.69 10.80 2.39
CA ALA A 78 -20.91 9.42 1.97
C ALA A 78 -21.90 8.69 2.88
N GLN A 79 -21.74 8.84 4.21
CA GLN A 79 -22.64 8.25 5.21
C GLN A 79 -24.06 8.87 5.15
N GLU A 80 -24.16 10.16 4.92
CA GLU A 80 -25.45 10.87 4.82
C GLU A 80 -26.22 10.39 3.59
N ALA A 81 -25.59 10.39 2.42
CA ALA A 81 -26.20 9.93 1.17
C ALA A 81 -26.61 8.45 1.24
N ALA A 82 -25.79 7.57 1.89
CA ALA A 82 -26.16 6.17 2.09
C ALA A 82 -27.42 6.01 2.95
N ARG A 83 -27.51 6.74 4.06
CA ARG A 83 -28.69 6.71 4.93
C ARG A 83 -29.95 7.17 4.22
N GLU A 84 -29.84 8.26 3.46
CA GLU A 84 -30.96 8.79 2.69
C GLU A 84 -31.40 7.80 1.58
N ALA A 85 -30.43 7.18 0.87
CA ALA A 85 -30.72 6.17 -0.14
C ALA A 85 -31.57 5.00 0.42
N VAL A 86 -31.16 4.44 1.56
CA VAL A 86 -31.93 3.36 2.20
C VAL A 86 -33.31 3.86 2.66
N ALA A 87 -33.40 5.01 3.30
CA ALA A 87 -34.69 5.56 3.76
C ALA A 87 -35.69 5.81 2.61
N VAL A 88 -35.20 6.30 1.49
CA VAL A 88 -36.02 6.52 0.27
C VAL A 88 -36.49 5.21 -0.35
N LEU A 89 -35.64 4.20 -0.40
CA LEU A 89 -35.92 2.93 -1.06
C LEU A 89 -36.67 1.92 -0.19
N GLU A 90 -36.64 2.04 1.13
CA GLU A 90 -37.29 1.10 2.07
C GLU A 90 -38.78 0.89 1.77
N HIS A 91 -39.45 1.90 1.26
CA HIS A 91 -40.88 1.89 0.96
C HIS A 91 -41.20 2.05 -0.55
N ALA A 92 -40.18 2.05 -1.40
CA ALA A 92 -40.33 2.28 -2.83
C ALA A 92 -40.76 1.03 -3.64
N GLY A 93 -40.75 -0.15 -3.02
CA GLY A 93 -41.21 -1.39 -3.64
C GLY A 93 -40.24 -2.04 -4.64
N ASP A 94 -38.98 -1.62 -4.66
CA ASP A 94 -37.90 -2.19 -5.48
C ASP A 94 -36.82 -2.85 -4.62
N ASP A 95 -36.93 -4.18 -4.46
CA ASP A 95 -35.99 -4.97 -3.67
C ASP A 95 -34.56 -4.93 -4.23
N ARG A 96 -34.38 -4.73 -5.53
CA ARG A 96 -33.10 -4.68 -6.19
C ARG A 96 -32.33 -3.41 -5.83
N LEU A 97 -32.97 -2.26 -5.99
CA LEU A 97 -32.36 -0.97 -5.61
C LEU A 97 -32.11 -0.88 -4.12
N LEU A 98 -33.05 -1.39 -3.31
CA LEU A 98 -32.86 -1.47 -1.85
C LEU A 98 -31.67 -2.35 -1.47
N ALA A 99 -31.51 -3.52 -2.09
CA ALA A 99 -30.39 -4.43 -1.86
C ALA A 99 -29.04 -3.71 -2.09
N LEU A 100 -28.95 -2.96 -3.18
CA LEU A 100 -27.73 -2.24 -3.52
C LEU A 100 -27.44 -1.09 -2.54
N ALA A 101 -28.45 -0.36 -2.08
CA ALA A 101 -28.31 0.71 -1.08
C ALA A 101 -27.89 0.16 0.30
N VAL A 102 -28.47 -0.96 0.73
CA VAL A 102 -28.11 -1.65 1.96
C VAL A 102 -26.70 -2.23 1.88
N SER A 103 -26.32 -2.81 0.72
CA SER A 103 -24.96 -3.29 0.50
C SER A 103 -23.93 -2.16 0.49
N ASN A 104 -24.27 -0.98 -0.04
CA ASN A 104 -23.41 0.21 0.07
C ASN A 104 -23.24 0.68 1.54
N THR A 105 -24.29 0.55 2.34
CA THR A 105 -24.20 0.83 3.80
C THR A 105 -23.26 -0.18 4.47
N ALA A 106 -23.36 -1.47 4.15
CA ALA A 106 -22.43 -2.50 4.63
C ALA A 106 -20.99 -2.17 4.25
N GLN A 107 -20.75 -1.70 3.02
CA GLN A 107 -19.42 -1.27 2.59
C GLN A 107 -18.87 -0.13 3.46
N LEU A 108 -19.63 0.92 3.72
CA LEU A 108 -19.18 2.03 4.54
C LEU A 108 -18.91 1.60 6.00
N ARG A 109 -19.67 0.63 6.53
CA ARG A 109 -19.41 0.05 7.85
C ARG A 109 -18.12 -0.78 7.86
N MET A 110 -17.89 -1.60 6.84
CA MET A 110 -16.66 -2.40 6.67
C MET A 110 -15.43 -1.49 6.60
N LEU A 111 -15.48 -0.42 5.80
CA LEU A 111 -14.39 0.54 5.61
C LEU A 111 -14.09 1.37 6.88
N SER A 112 -15.09 1.53 7.77
CA SER A 112 -14.93 2.19 9.09
C SER A 112 -14.66 1.19 10.22
N GLU A 113 -14.23 -0.03 9.91
CA GLU A 113 -13.92 -1.13 10.83
C GLU A 113 -15.08 -1.53 11.76
N ARG A 114 -16.32 -1.16 11.41
CA ARG A 114 -17.54 -1.56 12.11
C ARG A 114 -18.05 -2.90 11.58
N TYR A 115 -17.23 -3.94 11.71
CA TYR A 115 -17.42 -5.23 11.02
C TYR A 115 -18.73 -5.92 11.35
N ALA A 116 -19.16 -5.92 12.61
CA ALA A 116 -20.44 -6.54 13.00
C ALA A 116 -21.64 -5.90 12.27
N GLU A 117 -21.67 -4.57 12.18
CA GLU A 117 -22.73 -3.86 11.45
C GLU A 117 -22.62 -4.07 9.93
N ALA A 118 -21.39 -4.16 9.42
CA ALA A 118 -21.15 -4.47 8.01
C ALA A 118 -21.73 -5.84 7.64
N VAL A 119 -21.53 -6.85 8.50
CA VAL A 119 -22.08 -8.20 8.31
C VAL A 119 -23.60 -8.16 8.37
N GLU A 120 -24.22 -7.52 9.38
CA GLU A 120 -25.67 -7.41 9.54
C GLU A 120 -26.33 -6.81 8.28
N HIS A 121 -25.84 -5.65 7.82
CA HIS A 121 -26.37 -5.02 6.62
C HIS A 121 -26.08 -5.84 5.36
N GLY A 122 -24.89 -6.44 5.26
CA GLY A 122 -24.48 -7.22 4.12
C GLY A 122 -25.29 -8.51 3.95
N GLU A 123 -25.57 -9.24 5.03
CA GLU A 123 -26.43 -10.43 5.00
C GLU A 123 -27.85 -10.09 4.53
N ARG A 124 -28.40 -8.97 5.03
CA ARG A 124 -29.67 -8.44 4.52
C ARG A 124 -29.61 -8.19 3.00
N ALA A 125 -28.54 -7.57 2.52
CA ALA A 125 -28.34 -7.29 1.10
C ALA A 125 -28.21 -8.59 0.28
N ILE A 126 -27.52 -9.63 0.79
CA ILE A 126 -27.40 -10.94 0.14
C ILE A 126 -28.78 -11.60 -0.05
N VAL A 127 -29.64 -11.57 0.98
CA VAL A 127 -31.01 -12.11 0.91
C VAL A 127 -31.81 -11.40 -0.18
N LEU A 128 -31.77 -10.07 -0.23
CA LEU A 128 -32.45 -9.27 -1.23
C LEU A 128 -31.89 -9.49 -2.64
N ALA A 129 -30.56 -9.56 -2.80
CA ALA A 129 -29.90 -9.81 -4.08
C ALA A 129 -30.26 -11.20 -4.67
N ARG A 130 -30.28 -12.23 -3.82
CA ARG A 130 -30.71 -13.59 -4.21
C ARG A 130 -32.18 -13.60 -4.64
N LYS A 131 -33.08 -12.90 -3.93
CA LYS A 131 -34.45 -12.73 -4.28
C LYS A 131 -34.64 -12.02 -5.62
N ALA A 132 -33.84 -10.99 -5.88
CA ALA A 132 -33.84 -10.25 -7.15
C ALA A 132 -33.13 -10.99 -8.30
N ASN A 133 -32.44 -12.11 -8.01
CA ASN A 133 -31.61 -12.85 -8.96
C ASN A 133 -30.57 -11.94 -9.66
N ASP A 134 -29.93 -11.04 -8.90
CA ASP A 134 -28.97 -10.07 -9.40
C ASP A 134 -27.54 -10.42 -8.93
N PRO A 135 -26.70 -10.99 -9.82
CA PRO A 135 -25.35 -11.42 -9.46
C PRO A 135 -24.41 -10.25 -9.15
N ALA A 136 -24.62 -9.06 -9.74
CA ALA A 136 -23.81 -7.89 -9.46
C ALA A 136 -23.98 -7.42 -8.01
N ILE A 137 -25.23 -7.35 -7.55
CA ILE A 137 -25.52 -6.96 -6.16
C ILE A 137 -25.07 -8.06 -5.20
N LEU A 138 -25.24 -9.34 -5.57
CA LEU A 138 -24.76 -10.46 -4.76
C LEU A 138 -23.24 -10.40 -4.58
N ALA A 139 -22.48 -10.22 -5.65
CA ALA A 139 -21.03 -10.05 -5.59
C ALA A 139 -20.64 -8.87 -4.70
N HIS A 140 -21.29 -7.70 -4.86
CA HIS A 140 -21.02 -6.54 -4.03
C HIS A 140 -21.29 -6.80 -2.54
N ALA A 141 -22.38 -7.50 -2.20
CA ALA A 141 -22.74 -7.79 -0.82
C ALA A 141 -21.79 -8.84 -0.19
N LEU A 142 -21.47 -9.93 -0.93
CA LEU A 142 -20.51 -10.95 -0.50
C LEU A 142 -19.11 -10.34 -0.27
N ASN A 143 -18.67 -9.45 -1.16
CA ASN A 143 -17.40 -8.72 -0.97
C ASN A 143 -17.36 -7.98 0.36
N ASN A 144 -18.41 -7.28 0.74
CA ASN A 144 -18.44 -6.51 1.96
C ASN A 144 -18.51 -7.39 3.22
N VAL A 145 -19.30 -8.47 3.18
CA VAL A 145 -19.43 -9.44 4.29
C VAL A 145 -18.15 -10.22 4.46
N GLY A 146 -17.62 -10.81 3.37
CA GLY A 146 -16.39 -11.60 3.41
C GLY A 146 -15.21 -10.78 3.91
N THR A 147 -15.04 -9.55 3.39
CA THR A 147 -13.99 -8.63 3.88
C THR A 147 -14.17 -8.33 5.38
N ALA A 148 -15.39 -8.01 5.82
CA ALA A 148 -15.65 -7.66 7.22
C ALA A 148 -15.38 -8.85 8.16
N ARG A 149 -15.83 -10.05 7.81
CA ARG A 149 -15.59 -11.27 8.57
C ARG A 149 -14.10 -11.61 8.63
N TRP A 150 -13.43 -11.64 7.49
CA TRP A 150 -12.02 -11.98 7.44
C TRP A 150 -11.17 -11.01 8.27
N ARG A 151 -11.42 -9.71 8.17
CA ARG A 151 -10.72 -8.68 8.96
C ARG A 151 -11.10 -8.71 10.45
N ALA A 152 -12.27 -9.23 10.78
CA ALA A 152 -12.65 -9.49 12.17
C ALA A 152 -12.02 -10.77 12.77
N GLY A 153 -11.28 -11.54 11.94
CA GLY A 153 -10.61 -12.78 12.36
C GLY A 153 -11.46 -14.04 12.15
N ASP A 154 -12.59 -13.95 11.46
CA ASP A 154 -13.40 -15.10 11.06
C ASP A 154 -12.79 -15.75 9.80
N PRO A 155 -12.33 -17.02 9.85
CA PRO A 155 -11.69 -17.69 8.74
C PRO A 155 -12.61 -17.90 7.52
N ASP A 156 -13.93 -17.97 7.71
CA ASP A 156 -14.89 -18.18 6.63
C ASP A 156 -15.02 -16.95 5.73
N GLY A 157 -14.62 -15.77 6.22
CA GLY A 157 -14.68 -14.52 5.47
C GLY A 157 -13.84 -14.53 4.19
N ARG A 158 -12.71 -15.26 4.17
CA ARG A 158 -11.89 -15.41 2.95
C ARG A 158 -12.68 -16.13 1.85
N ALA A 159 -13.31 -17.25 2.17
CA ALA A 159 -14.06 -18.03 1.19
C ALA A 159 -15.26 -17.24 0.62
N GLU A 160 -15.94 -16.44 1.47
CA GLU A 160 -17.03 -15.56 1.00
C GLU A 160 -16.53 -14.44 0.06
N LEU A 161 -15.34 -13.91 0.32
CA LEU A 161 -14.74 -12.88 -0.52
C LEU A 161 -14.25 -13.47 -1.86
N GLU A 162 -13.71 -14.69 -1.85
CA GLU A 162 -13.38 -15.43 -3.08
C GLU A 162 -14.65 -15.81 -3.86
N GLU A 163 -15.76 -16.23 -3.20
CA GLU A 163 -17.07 -16.43 -3.84
C GLU A 163 -17.55 -15.14 -4.51
N SER A 164 -17.38 -13.98 -3.87
CA SER A 164 -17.71 -12.69 -4.47
C SER A 164 -16.97 -12.47 -5.80
N LEU A 165 -15.67 -12.79 -5.85
CA LEU A 165 -14.86 -12.69 -7.05
C LEU A 165 -15.39 -13.62 -8.15
N ASP A 166 -15.65 -14.88 -7.82
CA ASP A 166 -16.14 -15.87 -8.76
C ASP A 166 -17.50 -15.47 -9.35
N VAL A 167 -18.43 -14.99 -8.52
CA VAL A 167 -19.75 -14.49 -8.95
C VAL A 167 -19.59 -13.30 -9.89
N ALA A 168 -18.72 -12.35 -9.56
CA ALA A 168 -18.50 -11.18 -10.38
C ALA A 168 -17.87 -11.52 -11.74
N LEU A 169 -16.87 -12.41 -11.77
CA LEU A 169 -16.21 -12.86 -12.99
C LEU A 169 -17.19 -13.64 -13.89
N ALA A 170 -17.97 -14.56 -13.32
CA ALA A 170 -18.96 -15.34 -14.05
C ALA A 170 -20.06 -14.47 -14.66
N ALA A 171 -20.44 -13.38 -14.01
CA ALA A 171 -21.44 -12.43 -14.49
C ALA A 171 -20.88 -11.34 -15.44
N GLY A 172 -19.56 -11.25 -15.60
CA GLY A 172 -18.91 -10.19 -16.38
C GLY A 172 -18.92 -8.82 -15.70
N GLU A 173 -19.11 -8.78 -14.36
CA GLU A 173 -19.20 -7.57 -13.56
C GLU A 173 -17.80 -7.06 -13.17
N VAL A 174 -17.14 -6.39 -14.11
CA VAL A 174 -15.71 -6.00 -14.01
C VAL A 174 -15.42 -5.13 -12.77
N GLU A 175 -16.26 -4.14 -12.46
CA GLU A 175 -16.04 -3.28 -11.29
C GLU A 175 -16.05 -4.10 -9.99
N HIS A 176 -16.99 -5.04 -9.86
CA HIS A 176 -17.11 -5.88 -8.68
C HIS A 176 -15.96 -6.88 -8.59
N ALA A 177 -15.52 -7.45 -9.71
CA ALA A 177 -14.35 -8.32 -9.74
C ALA A 177 -13.06 -7.57 -9.33
N CYS A 178 -12.81 -6.38 -9.89
CA CYS A 178 -11.67 -5.55 -9.49
C CYS A 178 -11.71 -5.18 -8.00
N ARG A 179 -12.90 -4.91 -7.45
CA ARG A 179 -13.11 -4.63 -6.04
C ARG A 179 -12.78 -5.84 -5.16
N SER A 180 -13.25 -7.03 -5.55
CA SER A 180 -12.98 -8.26 -4.81
C SER A 180 -11.48 -8.57 -4.82
N TYR A 181 -10.82 -8.45 -5.97
CA TYR A 181 -9.36 -8.56 -6.06
C TYR A 181 -8.65 -7.59 -5.10
N ALA A 182 -8.99 -6.31 -5.15
CA ALA A 182 -8.37 -5.30 -4.30
C ALA A 182 -8.57 -5.61 -2.81
N ASN A 183 -9.77 -6.00 -2.37
CA ASN A 183 -10.00 -6.33 -0.98
C ASN A 183 -9.31 -7.64 -0.54
N ILE A 184 -9.21 -8.64 -1.43
CA ILE A 184 -8.41 -9.86 -1.18
C ILE A 184 -6.95 -9.49 -0.99
N ILE A 185 -6.36 -8.77 -1.95
CA ILE A 185 -4.95 -8.40 -1.92
C ILE A 185 -4.63 -7.55 -0.69
N TRP A 186 -5.43 -6.51 -0.43
CA TRP A 186 -5.24 -5.66 0.75
C TRP A 186 -5.27 -6.46 2.05
N THR A 187 -6.23 -7.39 2.20
CA THR A 187 -6.35 -8.19 3.42
C THR A 187 -5.19 -9.18 3.55
N LEU A 188 -4.72 -9.76 2.44
CA LEU A 188 -3.53 -10.61 2.42
C LEU A 188 -2.26 -9.84 2.83
N LEU A 189 -2.08 -8.62 2.32
CA LEU A 189 -0.96 -7.76 2.70
C LEU A 189 -0.99 -7.39 4.19
N ASP A 190 -2.15 -7.04 4.73
CA ASP A 190 -2.32 -6.73 6.16
C ASP A 190 -2.05 -7.95 7.07
N ASN A 191 -2.33 -9.16 6.57
CA ASN A 191 -2.10 -10.43 7.27
C ASN A 191 -0.70 -11.04 7.00
N LEU A 192 0.20 -10.33 6.32
CA LEU A 192 1.55 -10.80 5.93
C LEU A 192 1.53 -12.07 5.06
N GLN A 193 0.44 -12.33 4.34
CA GLN A 193 0.26 -13.47 3.43
C GLN A 193 0.71 -13.08 2.01
N TYR A 194 1.98 -12.70 1.87
CA TYR A 194 2.51 -12.08 0.66
C TYR A 194 2.56 -13.03 -0.55
N ASP A 195 2.86 -14.30 -0.34
CA ASP A 195 2.89 -15.30 -1.42
C ASP A 195 1.50 -15.46 -2.05
N ASP A 196 0.45 -15.48 -1.22
CA ASP A 196 -0.93 -15.50 -1.72
C ASP A 196 -1.26 -14.19 -2.47
N ALA A 197 -0.87 -13.03 -1.94
CA ALA A 197 -1.09 -11.75 -2.61
C ALA A 197 -0.43 -11.70 -4.01
N ASP A 198 0.77 -12.26 -4.14
CA ASP A 198 1.50 -12.35 -5.41
C ASP A 198 0.76 -13.22 -6.45
N THR A 199 -0.17 -14.11 -6.03
CA THR A 199 -1.02 -14.90 -6.97
C THR A 199 -2.21 -14.10 -7.50
N PHE A 200 -2.76 -13.18 -6.69
CA PHE A 200 -3.93 -12.37 -7.06
C PHE A 200 -3.57 -11.09 -7.82
N LEU A 201 -2.39 -10.51 -7.59
CA LEU A 201 -1.96 -9.24 -8.21
C LEU A 201 -1.96 -9.28 -9.75
N PRO A 202 -1.33 -10.26 -10.44
CA PRO A 202 -1.25 -10.25 -11.90
C PRO A 202 -2.61 -10.31 -12.59
N PRO A 203 -3.53 -11.23 -12.26
CA PRO A 203 -4.84 -11.28 -12.91
C PRO A 203 -5.72 -10.06 -12.59
N ALA A 204 -5.57 -9.46 -11.39
CA ALA A 204 -6.27 -8.24 -11.02
C ALA A 204 -5.85 -7.06 -11.88
N MET A 205 -4.54 -6.87 -12.05
CA MET A 205 -3.97 -5.79 -12.87
C MET A 205 -4.34 -5.96 -14.34
N GLU A 206 -4.25 -7.19 -14.88
CA GLU A 206 -4.66 -7.49 -16.26
C GLU A 206 -6.14 -7.20 -16.50
N LEU A 207 -7.02 -7.54 -15.55
CA LEU A 207 -8.45 -7.24 -15.65
C LEU A 207 -8.72 -5.74 -15.66
N ALA A 208 -8.12 -4.99 -14.72
CA ALA A 208 -8.31 -3.55 -14.60
C ALA A 208 -7.76 -2.78 -15.82
N ASP A 209 -6.62 -3.21 -16.36
CA ASP A 209 -6.00 -2.63 -17.56
C ASP A 209 -6.86 -2.88 -18.81
N ARG A 210 -7.27 -4.12 -19.07
CA ARG A 210 -8.15 -4.46 -20.20
C ARG A 210 -9.49 -3.75 -20.17
N ALA A 211 -10.00 -3.47 -18.96
CA ALA A 211 -11.25 -2.76 -18.77
C ALA A 211 -11.09 -1.24 -18.78
N GLU A 212 -9.87 -0.73 -18.94
CA GLU A 212 -9.54 0.70 -18.85
C GLU A 212 -10.03 1.36 -17.55
N HIS A 213 -10.11 0.56 -16.46
CA HIS A 213 -10.58 1.05 -15.15
C HIS A 213 -9.44 1.67 -14.35
N LEU A 214 -9.03 2.89 -14.72
CA LEU A 214 -7.85 3.58 -14.17
C LEU A 214 -7.88 3.69 -12.64
N GLY A 215 -9.05 3.87 -12.02
CA GLY A 215 -9.16 3.95 -10.58
C GLY A 215 -8.67 2.68 -9.87
N PHE A 216 -9.13 1.50 -10.30
CA PHE A 216 -8.66 0.23 -9.73
C PHE A 216 -7.23 -0.09 -10.18
N LEU A 217 -6.85 0.19 -11.43
CA LEU A 217 -5.48 -0.03 -11.88
C LEU A 217 -4.46 0.74 -11.03
N ASN A 218 -4.71 2.02 -10.76
CA ASN A 218 -3.86 2.85 -9.89
C ASN A 218 -3.83 2.30 -8.45
N TYR A 219 -4.97 1.84 -7.95
CA TYR A 219 -5.06 1.25 -6.61
C TYR A 219 -4.24 -0.04 -6.50
N LEU A 220 -4.37 -0.94 -7.47
CA LEU A 220 -3.60 -2.20 -7.54
C LEU A 220 -2.10 -1.97 -7.70
N HIS A 221 -1.68 -0.94 -8.45
CA HIS A 221 -0.27 -0.54 -8.48
C HIS A 221 0.24 -0.12 -7.10
N VAL A 222 -0.58 0.56 -6.30
CA VAL A 222 -0.18 0.94 -4.94
C VAL A 222 -0.12 -0.28 -4.00
N GLU A 223 -1.01 -1.25 -4.14
CA GLU A 223 -0.93 -2.53 -3.42
C GLU A 223 0.35 -3.30 -3.79
N LEU A 224 0.70 -3.33 -5.08
CA LEU A 224 1.98 -3.88 -5.53
C LEU A 224 3.16 -3.10 -4.94
N ALA A 225 3.09 -1.76 -4.86
CA ALA A 225 4.11 -0.95 -4.21
C ALA A 225 4.27 -1.31 -2.72
N MET A 226 3.17 -1.55 -1.99
CA MET A 226 3.20 -2.01 -0.60
C MET A 226 3.88 -3.39 -0.48
N ARG A 227 3.56 -4.31 -1.39
CA ARG A 227 4.20 -5.63 -1.47
C ARG A 227 5.70 -5.53 -1.73
N ARG A 228 6.13 -4.68 -2.68
CA ARG A 228 7.54 -4.42 -3.01
C ARG A 228 8.28 -3.73 -1.87
N LEU A 229 7.64 -2.81 -1.17
CA LEU A 229 8.19 -2.18 0.04
C LEU A 229 8.51 -3.21 1.12
N ALA A 230 7.60 -4.16 1.37
CA ALA A 230 7.80 -5.24 2.33
C ALA A 230 8.97 -6.15 1.93
N ALA A 231 9.11 -6.46 0.64
CA ALA A 231 10.23 -7.25 0.11
C ALA A 231 11.56 -6.47 0.05
N ALA A 232 11.56 -5.18 0.47
CA ALA A 232 12.67 -4.25 0.36
C ALA A 232 13.15 -3.99 -1.10
N ASP A 233 12.33 -4.28 -2.08
CA ASP A 233 12.53 -3.84 -3.47
C ASP A 233 12.03 -2.39 -3.62
N TRP A 234 12.77 -1.47 -3.03
CA TRP A 234 12.32 -0.09 -2.87
C TRP A 234 12.30 0.70 -4.18
N ASP A 235 13.11 0.34 -5.17
CA ASP A 235 13.12 1.04 -6.46
C ASP A 235 11.86 0.67 -7.28
N ASP A 236 11.45 -0.59 -7.25
CA ASP A 236 10.21 -1.03 -7.89
C ASP A 236 8.96 -0.53 -7.11
N ALA A 237 9.04 -0.53 -5.76
CA ALA A 237 8.00 0.07 -4.92
C ALA A 237 7.78 1.57 -5.23
N GLU A 238 8.86 2.34 -5.42
CA GLU A 238 8.79 3.77 -5.77
C GLU A 238 8.07 3.98 -7.11
N LYS A 239 8.43 3.22 -8.16
CA LYS A 239 7.77 3.28 -9.47
C LYS A 239 6.27 2.98 -9.39
N HIS A 240 5.89 1.92 -8.68
CA HIS A 240 4.48 1.55 -8.56
C HIS A 240 3.69 2.53 -7.70
N ALA A 241 4.28 3.09 -6.65
CA ALA A 241 3.63 4.12 -5.84
C ALA A 241 3.33 5.41 -6.64
N GLU A 242 4.13 5.75 -7.66
CA GLU A 242 3.89 6.92 -8.51
C GLU A 242 2.54 6.88 -9.24
N TYR A 243 2.03 5.70 -9.57
CA TYR A 243 0.68 5.54 -10.14
C TYR A 243 -0.44 6.03 -9.20
N GLY A 244 -0.22 6.00 -7.89
CA GLY A 244 -1.17 6.50 -6.90
C GLY A 244 -1.13 8.01 -6.67
N MET A 245 -0.21 8.74 -7.32
CA MET A 245 0.00 10.19 -7.07
C MET A 245 -1.01 11.11 -7.77
N HIS A 246 -2.09 10.57 -8.32
CA HIS A 246 -3.21 11.32 -8.87
C HIS A 246 -4.23 11.72 -7.78
N ASP A 247 -5.22 12.55 -8.13
CA ASP A 247 -6.25 13.05 -7.20
C ASP A 247 -7.31 11.99 -6.82
N PHE A 248 -6.87 10.74 -6.70
CA PHE A 248 -7.68 9.61 -6.29
C PHE A 248 -7.32 9.18 -4.87
N ILE A 249 -8.10 9.63 -3.90
CA ILE A 249 -7.83 9.50 -2.46
C ILE A 249 -7.53 8.06 -1.99
N PRO A 250 -8.27 7.01 -2.44
CA PRO A 250 -7.98 5.64 -2.04
C PRO A 250 -6.56 5.16 -2.39
N ALA A 251 -6.00 5.59 -3.50
CA ALA A 251 -4.63 5.26 -3.91
C ALA A 251 -3.60 6.28 -3.40
N ARG A 252 -3.95 7.59 -3.37
CA ARG A 252 -3.00 8.66 -3.05
C ARG A 252 -2.43 8.56 -1.62
N CYS A 253 -3.28 8.34 -0.63
CA CYS A 253 -2.84 8.26 0.77
C CYS A 253 -1.84 7.11 1.01
N PRO A 254 -2.10 5.85 0.62
CA PRO A 254 -1.12 4.78 0.76
C PRO A 254 0.12 4.97 -0.14
N ALA A 255 -0.01 5.55 -1.35
CA ALA A 255 1.13 5.87 -2.21
C ALA A 255 2.10 6.85 -1.53
N LEU A 256 1.60 7.95 -0.99
CA LEU A 256 2.38 8.92 -0.22
C LEU A 256 3.09 8.26 0.96
N THR A 257 2.41 7.32 1.64
CA THR A 257 2.95 6.59 2.79
C THR A 257 4.10 5.66 2.37
N VAL A 258 3.96 4.92 1.26
CA VAL A 258 5.02 4.07 0.70
C VAL A 258 6.23 4.91 0.31
N LEU A 259 6.04 5.99 -0.46
CA LEU A 259 7.10 6.90 -0.87
C LEU A 259 7.83 7.52 0.33
N ALA A 260 7.08 7.91 1.37
CA ALA A 260 7.65 8.43 2.60
C ALA A 260 8.49 7.38 3.33
N ARG A 261 8.00 6.13 3.49
CA ARG A 261 8.76 5.03 4.13
C ARG A 261 10.04 4.72 3.37
N ILE A 262 10.02 4.69 2.04
CA ILE A 262 11.24 4.51 1.23
C ILE A 262 12.26 5.60 1.53
N ARG A 263 11.84 6.87 1.52
CA ARG A 263 12.73 8.00 1.84
C ARG A 263 13.28 7.94 3.26
N ILE A 264 12.43 7.59 4.24
CA ILE A 264 12.82 7.42 5.65
C ILE A 264 13.88 6.33 5.77
N ARG A 265 13.63 5.15 5.21
CA ARG A 265 14.52 3.99 5.31
C ARG A 265 15.86 4.21 4.59
N ARG A 266 15.84 4.95 3.46
CA ARG A 266 17.06 5.34 2.71
C ARG A 266 17.75 6.60 3.23
N GLY A 267 17.17 7.30 4.20
CA GLY A 267 17.71 8.60 4.68
C GLY A 267 17.61 9.73 3.65
N ARG A 268 16.67 9.63 2.67
CA ARG A 268 16.46 10.66 1.64
C ARG A 268 15.59 11.81 2.17
N PRO A 269 15.80 13.06 1.71
CA PRO A 269 15.00 14.20 2.13
C PRO A 269 13.56 14.13 1.58
N GLY A 270 12.67 14.95 2.15
CA GLY A 270 11.30 15.17 1.66
C GLY A 270 10.24 14.22 2.22
N ALA A 271 10.58 13.25 3.07
CA ALA A 271 9.61 12.35 3.70
C ALA A 271 8.56 13.11 4.54
N GLY A 272 8.95 14.18 5.23
CA GLY A 272 8.07 14.98 6.07
C GLY A 272 6.90 15.61 5.30
N ALA A 273 7.14 16.15 4.11
CA ALA A 273 6.09 16.73 3.27
C ALA A 273 5.08 15.66 2.82
N LEU A 274 5.56 14.47 2.39
CA LEU A 274 4.72 13.36 2.01
C LEU A 274 3.84 12.88 3.18
N LEU A 275 4.43 12.75 4.39
CA LEU A 275 3.70 12.36 5.59
C LEU A 275 2.69 13.40 6.05
N SER A 276 2.96 14.69 5.87
CA SER A 276 2.01 15.75 6.20
C SER A 276 0.79 15.69 5.30
N GLU A 277 0.99 15.58 3.98
CA GLU A 277 -0.09 15.42 3.01
C GLU A 277 -0.88 14.13 3.25
N ALA A 278 -0.19 12.99 3.42
CA ALA A 278 -0.85 11.71 3.71
C ALA A 278 -1.71 11.78 4.99
N TRP A 279 -1.24 12.48 6.01
CA TRP A 279 -1.96 12.64 7.27
C TRP A 279 -3.21 13.49 7.14
N GLU A 280 -3.14 14.62 6.42
CA GLU A 280 -4.31 15.45 6.14
C GLU A 280 -5.41 14.65 5.43
N ILE A 281 -5.03 13.87 4.41
CA ILE A 281 -5.94 12.97 3.72
C ILE A 281 -6.53 11.93 4.69
N ALA A 282 -5.66 11.22 5.43
CA ALA A 282 -6.05 10.13 6.31
C ALA A 282 -7.05 10.57 7.38
N VAL A 283 -6.80 11.71 8.03
CA VAL A 283 -7.70 12.28 9.04
C VAL A 283 -9.06 12.65 8.44
N GLY A 284 -9.06 13.18 7.21
CA GLY A 284 -10.29 13.53 6.50
C GLY A 284 -11.21 12.32 6.24
N THR A 285 -10.63 11.12 6.00
CA THR A 285 -11.41 9.89 5.77
C THR A 285 -11.98 9.29 7.05
N LYS A 286 -11.40 9.57 8.23
CA LYS A 286 -11.75 8.99 9.54
C LYS A 286 -11.62 7.46 9.60
N GLU A 287 -10.84 6.85 8.70
CA GLU A 287 -10.63 5.41 8.57
C GLU A 287 -9.30 4.99 9.18
N LEU A 288 -9.30 3.97 10.03
CA LEU A 288 -8.08 3.44 10.67
C LEU A 288 -7.12 2.83 9.64
N GLN A 289 -7.66 2.20 8.59
CA GLN A 289 -6.87 1.65 7.48
C GLN A 289 -6.00 2.71 6.78
N ARG A 290 -6.28 4.01 6.95
CA ARG A 290 -5.49 5.11 6.41
C ARG A 290 -4.67 5.81 7.49
N THR A 291 -5.29 6.13 8.62
CA THR A 291 -4.57 6.79 9.73
C THR A 291 -3.50 5.89 10.35
N GLY A 292 -3.74 4.58 10.41
CA GLY A 292 -2.79 3.58 10.93
C GLY A 292 -1.44 3.61 10.21
N PRO A 293 -1.37 3.29 8.91
CA PRO A 293 -0.11 3.27 8.15
C PRO A 293 0.66 4.59 8.17
N VAL A 294 -0.05 5.74 8.11
CA VAL A 294 0.62 7.06 8.17
C VAL A 294 1.20 7.32 9.56
N ALA A 295 0.47 6.99 10.64
CA ALA A 295 0.96 7.12 12.00
C ALA A 295 2.21 6.25 12.23
N LEU A 296 2.20 5.02 11.72
CA LEU A 296 3.34 4.09 11.78
C LEU A 296 4.56 4.61 11.03
N ALA A 297 4.37 5.17 9.83
CA ALA A 297 5.47 5.78 9.08
C ALA A 297 6.04 7.04 9.78
N ARG A 298 5.20 7.83 10.44
CA ARG A 298 5.63 8.97 11.28
C ARG A 298 6.41 8.49 12.50
N ALA A 299 5.98 7.40 13.14
CA ALA A 299 6.69 6.80 14.26
C ALA A 299 8.05 6.25 13.85
N GLU A 300 8.14 5.51 12.74
CA GLU A 300 9.42 5.04 12.18
C GLU A 300 10.37 6.21 11.91
N SER A 301 9.85 7.29 11.29
CA SER A 301 10.63 8.52 11.05
C SER A 301 11.13 9.18 12.34
N ALA A 302 10.29 9.28 13.36
CA ALA A 302 10.67 9.86 14.66
C ALA A 302 11.72 8.99 15.36
N TRP A 303 11.49 7.68 15.40
CA TRP A 303 12.43 6.73 16.02
C TRP A 303 13.83 6.80 15.41
N LEU A 304 13.93 6.82 14.08
CA LEU A 304 15.20 6.87 13.36
C LEU A 304 15.97 8.20 13.60
N ARG A 305 15.30 9.23 14.12
CA ARG A 305 15.92 10.47 14.59
C ARG A 305 16.21 10.49 16.09
N GLY A 306 15.89 9.42 16.82
CA GLY A 306 16.03 9.36 18.28
C GLY A 306 14.95 10.12 19.06
N ASP A 307 13.83 10.43 18.44
CA ASP A 307 12.72 11.21 18.99
C ASP A 307 11.60 10.27 19.51
N ALA A 308 11.80 9.78 20.75
CA ALA A 308 10.83 8.89 21.40
C ALA A 308 9.47 9.58 21.68
N GLU A 309 9.47 10.88 21.99
CA GLU A 309 8.23 11.62 22.21
C GLU A 309 7.43 11.76 20.92
N GLY A 310 8.10 12.07 19.79
CA GLY A 310 7.48 12.12 18.47
C GLY A 310 6.90 10.75 18.05
N VAL A 311 7.49 9.63 18.47
CA VAL A 311 6.88 8.29 18.28
C VAL A 311 5.54 8.21 19.03
N ILE A 312 5.52 8.59 20.32
CA ILE A 312 4.31 8.53 21.14
C ILE A 312 3.21 9.45 20.58
N GLU A 313 3.56 10.68 20.20
CA GLU A 313 2.63 11.64 19.60
C GLU A 313 2.00 11.09 18.31
N ALA A 314 2.79 10.42 17.47
CA ALA A 314 2.32 9.86 16.21
C ALA A 314 1.33 8.72 16.41
N VAL A 315 1.60 7.78 17.32
CA VAL A 315 0.84 6.51 17.38
C VAL A 315 -0.17 6.44 18.52
N ALA A 316 -0.02 7.17 19.63
CA ALA A 316 -0.91 6.98 20.78
C ALA A 316 -2.41 7.28 20.49
N PRO A 317 -2.78 8.34 19.76
CA PRO A 317 -4.18 8.59 19.42
C PRO A 317 -4.78 7.47 18.55
N VAL A 318 -4.01 6.99 17.58
CA VAL A 318 -4.45 5.94 16.63
C VAL A 318 -4.52 4.59 17.33
N HIS A 319 -3.58 4.26 18.21
CA HIS A 319 -3.63 3.05 19.04
C HIS A 319 -4.85 3.06 19.97
N ALA A 320 -5.19 4.21 20.56
CA ALA A 320 -6.40 4.33 21.40
C ALA A 320 -7.69 4.10 20.59
N GLN A 321 -7.73 4.51 19.33
CA GLN A 321 -8.82 4.20 18.40
C GLN A 321 -8.85 2.71 18.08
N ALA A 322 -7.73 2.14 17.62
CA ALA A 322 -7.59 0.72 17.27
C ALA A 322 -7.96 -0.22 18.43
N SER A 323 -7.62 0.16 19.67
CA SER A 323 -7.91 -0.65 20.86
C SER A 323 -9.41 -0.76 21.20
N ARG A 324 -10.26 0.07 20.61
CA ARG A 324 -11.73 0.03 20.77
C ARG A 324 -12.41 -0.85 19.73
N LEU A 325 -11.67 -1.28 18.71
CA LEU A 325 -12.19 -2.00 17.56
C LEU A 325 -11.67 -3.44 17.58
N PRO A 326 -12.55 -4.46 17.72
CA PRO A 326 -12.13 -5.87 17.60
C PRO A 326 -11.52 -6.13 16.22
N GLY A 327 -10.40 -6.84 16.19
CA GLY A 327 -9.73 -7.18 14.93
C GLY A 327 -9.10 -5.99 14.17
N ALA A 328 -8.94 -4.84 14.85
CA ALA A 328 -8.38 -3.66 14.19
C ALA A 328 -7.00 -3.94 13.60
N PRO A 329 -6.79 -3.67 12.30
CA PRO A 329 -5.49 -3.79 11.66
C PRO A 329 -4.49 -2.85 12.34
N HIS A 330 -3.19 -3.13 12.18
CA HIS A 330 -2.09 -2.33 12.70
C HIS A 330 -2.00 -2.19 14.24
N ARG A 331 -2.97 -2.70 15.02
CA ARG A 331 -2.90 -2.63 16.49
C ARG A 331 -1.61 -3.23 17.06
N PRO A 332 -1.13 -4.39 16.59
CA PRO A 332 0.15 -4.96 17.05
C PRO A 332 1.35 -4.04 16.78
N GLU A 333 1.43 -3.44 15.60
CA GLU A 333 2.53 -2.53 15.24
C GLU A 333 2.46 -1.22 16.01
N LEU A 334 1.26 -0.63 16.17
CA LEU A 334 1.05 0.57 16.98
C LEU A 334 1.46 0.34 18.45
N GLY A 335 1.11 -0.81 19.03
CA GLY A 335 1.49 -1.21 20.38
C GLY A 335 3.01 -1.44 20.52
N TYR A 336 3.63 -2.03 19.52
CA TYR A 336 5.09 -2.20 19.44
C TYR A 336 5.82 -0.84 19.50
N TRP A 337 5.42 0.12 18.69
CA TRP A 337 6.06 1.44 18.66
C TRP A 337 5.92 2.18 19.99
N LEU A 338 4.76 2.09 20.65
CA LEU A 338 4.57 2.65 22.00
C LEU A 338 5.48 1.98 23.02
N THR A 339 5.57 0.66 23.00
CA THR A 339 6.45 -0.10 23.89
C THR A 339 7.92 0.26 23.65
N LYS A 340 8.33 0.36 22.39
CA LYS A 340 9.68 0.74 21.99
C LYS A 340 10.04 2.15 22.44
N ALA A 341 9.08 3.08 22.44
CA ALA A 341 9.24 4.44 22.97
C ALA A 341 9.13 4.54 24.49
N GLY A 342 9.06 3.40 25.20
CA GLY A 342 9.04 3.36 26.66
C GLY A 342 7.66 3.53 27.31
N ARG A 343 6.58 3.59 26.51
CA ARG A 343 5.20 3.70 27.01
C ARG A 343 4.59 2.31 27.22
N ARG A 344 4.12 2.06 28.44
CA ARG A 344 3.40 0.80 28.75
C ARG A 344 2.03 0.77 28.08
N VAL A 345 1.75 -0.29 27.33
CA VAL A 345 0.43 -0.62 26.76
C VAL A 345 0.06 -2.06 27.16
N PRO A 346 -1.24 -2.41 27.19
CA PRO A 346 -1.64 -3.80 27.35
C PRO A 346 -0.98 -4.68 26.27
N PRO A 347 -0.44 -5.86 26.62
CA PRO A 347 0.18 -6.75 25.66
C PRO A 347 -0.85 -7.22 24.62
N ASP A 348 -0.41 -7.35 23.39
CA ASP A 348 -1.13 -8.05 22.35
C ASP A 348 -0.64 -9.50 22.33
N ASP A 349 -1.55 -10.46 22.58
CA ASP A 349 -1.21 -11.88 22.73
C ASP A 349 -1.18 -12.63 21.40
N SER A 350 -1.40 -11.95 20.27
CA SER A 350 -1.31 -12.56 18.95
C SER A 350 0.13 -12.99 18.60
N ASP A 351 0.25 -13.90 17.64
CA ASP A 351 1.54 -14.31 17.09
C ASP A 351 2.04 -13.35 15.97
N HIS A 352 1.43 -12.17 15.85
CA HIS A 352 1.90 -11.15 14.92
C HIS A 352 3.34 -10.73 15.29
N PRO A 353 4.28 -10.63 14.33
CA PRO A 353 5.69 -10.37 14.64
C PRO A 353 5.93 -9.13 15.50
N TYR A 354 5.22 -8.04 15.25
CA TYR A 354 5.31 -6.83 16.08
C TYR A 354 4.80 -7.04 17.51
N ALA A 355 3.77 -7.87 17.71
CA ALA A 355 3.31 -8.22 19.05
C ALA A 355 4.37 -9.06 19.79
N LEU A 356 5.05 -9.97 19.10
CA LEU A 356 6.17 -10.72 19.62
C LEU A 356 7.35 -9.82 20.01
N GLN A 357 7.71 -8.84 19.16
CA GLN A 357 8.76 -7.86 19.46
C GLN A 357 8.41 -7.01 20.68
N ALA A 358 7.15 -6.53 20.81
CA ALA A 358 6.69 -5.80 21.97
C ALA A 358 6.81 -6.60 23.29
N ARG A 359 6.74 -7.94 23.21
CA ARG A 359 6.94 -8.88 24.34
C ARG A 359 8.41 -9.32 24.50
N GLY A 360 9.35 -8.75 23.75
CA GLY A 360 10.78 -9.10 23.80
C GLY A 360 11.11 -10.44 23.12
N GLN A 361 10.19 -11.04 22.35
CA GLN A 361 10.39 -12.31 21.65
C GLN A 361 10.98 -12.11 20.25
N TRP A 362 12.02 -11.30 20.17
CA TRP A 362 12.62 -10.86 18.90
C TRP A 362 13.07 -12.03 18.00
N ARG A 363 13.54 -13.17 18.56
CA ARG A 363 13.94 -14.34 17.74
C ARG A 363 12.78 -14.95 16.97
N ARG A 364 11.62 -15.10 17.63
CA ARG A 364 10.41 -15.60 16.96
C ARG A 364 9.92 -14.60 15.91
N ALA A 365 9.94 -13.31 16.26
CA ALA A 365 9.58 -12.27 15.32
C ALA A 365 10.49 -12.26 14.09
N ALA A 366 11.83 -12.34 14.28
CA ALA A 366 12.79 -12.40 13.19
C ALA A 366 12.54 -13.60 12.25
N ALA A 367 12.26 -14.77 12.82
CA ALA A 367 11.95 -15.98 12.03
C ALA A 367 10.66 -15.78 11.19
N LEU A 368 9.63 -15.19 11.76
CA LEU A 368 8.38 -14.90 11.03
C LEU A 368 8.58 -13.85 9.93
N TRP A 369 9.34 -12.78 10.21
CA TRP A 369 9.69 -11.78 9.19
C TRP A 369 10.51 -12.37 8.05
N GLN A 370 11.44 -13.27 8.36
CA GLN A 370 12.21 -13.99 7.34
C GLN A 370 11.31 -14.89 6.49
N ALA A 371 10.43 -15.65 7.13
CA ALA A 371 9.46 -16.50 6.43
C ALA A 371 8.49 -15.70 5.55
N ALA A 372 8.10 -14.49 5.99
CA ALA A 372 7.25 -13.59 5.21
C ALA A 372 8.01 -12.83 4.09
N GLY A 373 9.34 -13.01 3.97
CA GLY A 373 10.13 -12.30 2.96
C GLY A 373 10.25 -10.79 3.21
N CYS A 374 10.34 -10.36 4.49
CA CYS A 374 10.46 -8.97 4.92
C CYS A 374 11.87 -8.67 5.47
N PRO A 375 12.88 -8.45 4.61
CA PRO A 375 14.27 -8.38 5.05
C PRO A 375 14.58 -7.16 5.93
N TYR A 376 13.88 -6.04 5.76
CA TYR A 376 14.08 -4.88 6.62
C TYR A 376 13.53 -5.12 8.03
N GLU A 377 12.32 -5.62 8.15
CA GLU A 377 11.68 -5.96 9.43
C GLU A 377 12.40 -7.12 10.13
N HIS A 378 12.92 -8.09 9.36
CA HIS A 378 13.79 -9.14 9.88
C HIS A 378 15.05 -8.57 10.53
N ALA A 379 15.76 -7.69 9.83
CA ALA A 379 16.93 -7.01 10.38
C ALA A 379 16.58 -6.14 11.61
N ALA A 380 15.43 -5.47 11.60
CA ALA A 380 14.95 -4.67 12.73
C ALA A 380 14.69 -5.54 13.97
N ALA A 381 14.12 -6.73 13.79
CA ALA A 381 13.91 -7.69 14.89
C ALA A 381 15.24 -8.25 15.42
N LEU A 382 16.21 -8.58 14.56
CA LEU A 382 17.56 -8.99 14.98
C LEU A 382 18.29 -7.89 15.75
N ALA A 383 18.08 -6.63 15.39
CA ALA A 383 18.68 -5.49 16.08
C ALA A 383 18.22 -5.35 17.54
N GLU A 384 17.12 -5.96 17.93
CA GLU A 384 16.61 -5.99 19.31
C GLU A 384 17.29 -7.04 20.21
N SER A 385 18.14 -7.88 19.61
CA SER A 385 18.93 -8.87 20.37
C SER A 385 19.81 -8.19 21.42
N PRO A 386 19.99 -8.75 22.61
CA PRO A 386 21.03 -8.30 23.54
C PRO A 386 22.45 -8.74 23.11
N ASP A 387 22.55 -9.66 22.16
CA ASP A 387 23.84 -10.22 21.70
C ASP A 387 24.45 -9.37 20.58
N ALA A 388 25.73 -8.98 20.77
CA ALA A 388 26.44 -8.13 19.83
C ALA A 388 26.68 -8.83 18.46
N ALA A 389 26.83 -10.15 18.40
CA ALA A 389 27.03 -10.87 17.14
C ALA A 389 25.75 -10.78 16.29
N THR A 390 24.58 -11.03 16.89
CA THR A 390 23.28 -10.89 16.21
C THR A 390 23.01 -9.45 15.76
N LYS A 391 23.40 -8.44 16.57
CA LYS A 391 23.32 -7.03 16.17
C LYS A 391 24.24 -6.70 14.97
N LEU A 392 25.39 -7.35 14.86
CA LEU A 392 26.28 -7.20 13.70
C LEU A 392 25.69 -7.83 12.44
N GLU A 393 24.95 -8.94 12.57
CA GLU A 393 24.19 -9.52 11.45
C GLU A 393 23.09 -8.56 10.98
N ALA A 394 22.34 -7.99 11.92
CA ALA A 394 21.35 -6.97 11.61
C ALA A 394 21.96 -5.74 10.91
N LEU A 395 23.13 -5.28 11.37
CA LEU A 395 23.86 -4.18 10.76
C LEU A 395 24.26 -4.48 9.33
N ALA A 396 24.78 -5.69 9.08
CA ALA A 396 25.15 -6.13 7.73
C ALA A 396 23.93 -6.18 6.79
N ALA A 397 22.77 -6.61 7.30
CA ALA A 397 21.52 -6.63 6.54
C ALA A 397 21.04 -5.19 6.22
N PHE A 398 21.03 -4.27 7.17
CA PHE A 398 20.70 -2.87 6.90
C PHE A 398 21.63 -2.21 5.89
N ASP A 399 22.94 -2.50 5.97
CA ASP A 399 23.91 -2.00 4.99
C ASP A 399 23.66 -2.54 3.58
N ALA A 400 23.32 -3.83 3.47
CA ALA A 400 22.99 -4.46 2.18
C ALA A 400 21.72 -3.87 1.56
N LEU A 401 20.73 -3.53 2.38
CA LEU A 401 19.47 -2.89 1.95
C LEU A 401 19.63 -1.39 1.65
N GLY A 402 20.76 -0.77 2.03
CA GLY A 402 20.90 0.69 1.98
C GLY A 402 20.03 1.43 2.99
N ALA A 403 19.66 0.78 4.09
CA ALA A 403 18.87 1.33 5.19
C ALA A 403 19.74 2.15 6.14
N GLU A 404 20.27 3.27 5.63
CA GLU A 404 21.31 4.05 6.31
C GLU A 404 20.93 4.56 7.70
N PRO A 405 19.75 5.16 7.95
CA PRO A 405 19.39 5.64 9.26
C PRO A 405 19.34 4.51 10.31
N ALA A 406 18.77 3.36 9.96
CA ALA A 406 18.71 2.20 10.87
C ALA A 406 20.13 1.64 11.15
N ALA A 407 20.95 1.50 10.10
CA ALA A 407 22.33 1.09 10.24
C ALA A 407 23.17 2.08 11.09
N HIS A 408 22.91 3.39 10.95
CA HIS A 408 23.58 4.41 11.75
C HIS A 408 23.24 4.29 13.25
N LEU A 409 21.94 4.18 13.58
CA LEU A 409 21.50 3.98 14.96
C LEU A 409 22.14 2.74 15.59
N LEU A 410 22.10 1.62 14.86
CA LEU A 410 22.65 0.37 15.36
C LEU A 410 24.19 0.45 15.53
N ARG A 411 24.89 1.21 14.69
CA ARG A 411 26.34 1.48 14.88
C ARG A 411 26.62 2.27 16.15
N VAL A 412 25.78 3.25 16.48
CA VAL A 412 25.91 4.02 17.73
C VAL A 412 25.72 3.09 18.91
N GLU A 413 24.66 2.30 18.93
CA GLU A 413 24.35 1.37 20.00
C GLU A 413 25.46 0.31 20.20
N LEU A 414 25.98 -0.28 19.12
CA LEU A 414 27.09 -1.24 19.19
C LEU A 414 28.36 -0.64 19.80
N ARG A 415 28.65 0.64 19.53
CA ARG A 415 29.80 1.34 20.16
C ARG A 415 29.55 1.58 21.64
N GLU A 416 28.35 1.96 22.03
CA GLU A 416 27.94 2.13 23.44
C GLU A 416 28.03 0.82 24.22
N LEU A 417 27.71 -0.32 23.57
CA LEU A 417 27.91 -1.67 24.11
C LEU A 417 29.41 -2.10 24.17
N GLY A 418 30.33 -1.25 23.73
CA GLY A 418 31.77 -1.52 23.80
C GLY A 418 32.32 -2.42 22.69
N VAL A 419 31.60 -2.62 21.60
CA VAL A 419 32.06 -3.42 20.45
C VAL A 419 33.22 -2.66 19.76
N ARG A 420 34.41 -3.24 19.79
CA ARG A 420 35.69 -2.55 19.33
C ARG A 420 35.75 -2.37 17.81
N HIS A 421 35.15 -3.28 17.04
CA HIS A 421 35.25 -3.30 15.59
C HIS A 421 33.84 -3.30 14.95
N VAL A 422 33.17 -2.14 15.02
CA VAL A 422 31.89 -1.93 14.33
C VAL A 422 32.19 -1.58 12.87
N PRO A 423 31.67 -2.37 11.88
CA PRO A 423 31.89 -2.10 10.46
C PRO A 423 31.46 -0.68 10.09
N ARG A 424 32.28 -0.01 9.26
CA ARG A 424 31.89 1.25 8.64
C ARG A 424 30.94 0.93 7.49
N GLY A 425 29.84 1.64 7.39
CA GLY A 425 28.92 1.50 6.26
C GLY A 425 29.60 1.83 4.93
N PRO A 426 28.98 1.43 3.80
CA PRO A 426 29.48 1.80 2.48
C PRO A 426 29.56 3.32 2.35
N LEU A 427 30.61 3.83 1.67
CA LEU A 427 30.74 5.24 1.35
C LEU A 427 29.57 5.74 0.49
N ALA A 428 29.24 7.02 0.56
CA ALA A 428 28.15 7.62 -0.24
C ALA A 428 28.31 7.30 -1.73
N ALA A 429 29.51 7.49 -2.28
CA ALA A 429 29.80 7.17 -3.68
C ALA A 429 29.59 5.68 -4.05
N THR A 430 29.74 4.77 -3.09
CA THR A 430 29.45 3.33 -3.29
C THR A 430 27.96 3.04 -3.29
N ARG A 431 27.18 3.77 -2.51
CA ARG A 431 25.71 3.64 -2.43
C ARG A 431 25.01 4.24 -3.63
N ASP A 432 25.53 5.38 -4.14
CA ASP A 432 24.92 6.12 -5.22
C ASP A 432 25.11 5.45 -6.60
N ASN A 433 25.95 4.40 -6.68
CA ASN A 433 26.05 3.66 -7.94
C ASN A 433 25.17 2.42 -7.97
N PRO A 434 24.49 2.17 -9.12
CA PRO A 434 23.45 1.13 -9.24
C PRO A 434 23.91 -0.29 -8.91
N ALA A 435 25.22 -0.58 -8.98
CA ALA A 435 25.79 -1.89 -8.69
C ALA A 435 26.47 -1.95 -7.29
N GLY A 436 26.42 -0.88 -6.49
CA GLY A 436 27.06 -0.83 -5.19
C GLY A 436 28.58 -1.06 -5.23
N LEU A 437 29.25 -0.74 -6.34
CA LEU A 437 30.70 -0.88 -6.48
C LEU A 437 31.43 0.21 -5.73
N THR A 438 32.47 -0.15 -4.98
CA THR A 438 33.37 0.84 -4.36
C THR A 438 34.17 1.58 -5.42
N ASP A 439 34.69 2.77 -5.11
CA ASP A 439 35.55 3.54 -6.04
C ASP A 439 36.66 2.67 -6.62
N ARG A 440 37.23 1.79 -5.80
CA ARG A 440 38.28 0.87 -6.26
C ARG A 440 37.72 -0.21 -7.21
N GLN A 441 36.55 -0.72 -6.94
CA GLN A 441 35.86 -1.67 -7.84
C GLN A 441 35.44 -0.99 -9.15
N LEU A 442 34.99 0.29 -9.10
CA LEU A 442 34.72 1.09 -10.30
C LEU A 442 35.99 1.29 -11.14
N GLN A 443 37.13 1.57 -10.51
CA GLN A 443 38.40 1.64 -11.23
C GLN A 443 38.75 0.30 -11.88
N VAL A 444 38.57 -0.81 -11.15
CA VAL A 444 38.87 -2.15 -11.67
C VAL A 444 37.95 -2.51 -12.84
N ILE A 445 36.63 -2.29 -12.75
CA ILE A 445 35.71 -2.63 -13.86
C ILE A 445 35.97 -1.78 -15.12
N ARG A 446 36.37 -0.53 -14.97
CA ARG A 446 36.77 0.33 -16.10
C ARG A 446 38.00 -0.25 -16.83
N LEU A 447 39.03 -0.65 -16.08
CA LEU A 447 40.23 -1.27 -16.65
C LEU A 447 39.97 -2.67 -17.21
N LEU A 448 39.05 -3.43 -16.63
CA LEU A 448 38.54 -4.68 -17.22
C LEU A 448 37.84 -4.47 -18.54
N ALA A 449 37.07 -3.41 -18.67
CA ALA A 449 36.40 -3.05 -19.93
C ALA A 449 37.38 -2.58 -21.01
N GLU A 450 38.53 -2.01 -20.60
CA GLU A 450 39.67 -1.71 -21.52
C GLU A 450 40.44 -2.98 -21.94
N GLY A 451 40.08 -4.15 -21.41
CA GLY A 451 40.70 -5.43 -21.77
C GLY A 451 41.96 -5.82 -20.99
N LEU A 452 42.32 -5.05 -19.96
CA LEU A 452 43.54 -5.32 -19.17
C LEU A 452 43.45 -6.63 -18.37
N THR A 453 44.59 -7.33 -18.25
CA THR A 453 44.75 -8.49 -17.38
C THR A 453 44.86 -8.07 -15.90
N ASN A 454 44.66 -8.99 -14.95
CA ASN A 454 44.81 -8.69 -13.52
C ASN A 454 46.20 -8.20 -13.15
N ALA A 455 47.24 -8.69 -13.85
CA ALA A 455 48.61 -8.23 -13.66
C ALA A 455 48.81 -6.77 -14.12
N GLU A 456 48.28 -6.41 -15.26
CA GLU A 456 48.33 -5.04 -15.80
C GLU A 456 47.51 -4.07 -14.95
N ILE A 457 46.34 -4.49 -14.49
CA ILE A 457 45.50 -3.71 -13.55
C ILE A 457 46.25 -3.50 -12.22
N ALA A 458 46.88 -4.56 -11.70
CA ALA A 458 47.67 -4.50 -10.47
C ALA A 458 48.84 -3.52 -10.61
N ALA A 459 49.56 -3.55 -11.72
CA ALA A 459 50.62 -2.62 -12.01
C ALA A 459 50.13 -1.18 -12.12
N ARG A 460 49.01 -0.95 -12.85
CA ARG A 460 48.43 0.39 -13.05
C ARG A 460 47.86 1.02 -11.75
N LEU A 461 47.33 0.18 -10.88
CA LEU A 461 46.73 0.61 -9.63
C LEU A 461 47.67 0.52 -8.41
N VAL A 462 48.92 0.10 -8.63
CA VAL A 462 50.01 -0.03 -7.63
C VAL A 462 49.58 -0.93 -6.46
N VAL A 463 49.07 -2.12 -6.74
CA VAL A 463 48.64 -3.12 -5.75
C VAL A 463 49.08 -4.53 -6.16
N SER A 464 48.92 -5.52 -5.27
CA SER A 464 49.20 -6.93 -5.63
C SER A 464 48.15 -7.51 -6.58
N VAL A 465 48.57 -8.45 -7.42
CA VAL A 465 47.65 -9.21 -8.29
C VAL A 465 46.55 -9.87 -7.47
N ARG A 466 46.88 -10.46 -6.31
CA ARG A 466 45.91 -11.04 -5.39
C ARG A 466 44.82 -10.04 -4.91
N THR A 467 45.20 -8.78 -4.73
CA THR A 467 44.24 -7.71 -4.38
C THR A 467 43.28 -7.46 -5.54
N ILE A 468 43.79 -7.46 -6.78
CA ILE A 468 42.93 -7.33 -7.98
C ILE A 468 42.02 -8.54 -8.15
N ASP A 469 42.54 -9.77 -7.93
CA ASP A 469 41.71 -10.99 -8.00
C ASP A 469 40.49 -10.90 -7.05
N ASN A 470 40.70 -10.39 -5.85
CA ASN A 470 39.61 -10.17 -4.89
C ASN A 470 38.62 -9.09 -5.35
N HIS A 471 39.12 -7.98 -5.90
CA HIS A 471 38.25 -6.95 -6.45
C HIS A 471 37.47 -7.42 -7.67
N VAL A 472 38.10 -8.18 -8.58
CA VAL A 472 37.45 -8.76 -9.75
C VAL A 472 36.34 -9.70 -9.34
N ARG A 473 36.60 -10.61 -8.39
CA ARG A 473 35.58 -11.52 -7.86
C ARG A 473 34.40 -10.71 -7.30
N ALA A 474 34.65 -9.75 -6.44
CA ALA A 474 33.61 -8.91 -5.85
C ALA A 474 32.84 -8.08 -6.89
N VAL A 475 33.46 -7.68 -8.00
CA VAL A 475 32.79 -7.00 -9.11
C VAL A 475 31.89 -7.98 -9.87
N LEU A 476 32.37 -9.19 -10.16
CA LEU A 476 31.58 -10.22 -10.82
C LEU A 476 30.34 -10.59 -10.00
N ASP A 477 30.52 -10.79 -8.70
CA ASP A 477 29.43 -11.12 -7.76
C ASP A 477 28.39 -10.00 -7.70
N LYS A 478 28.82 -8.73 -7.60
CA LYS A 478 27.92 -7.57 -7.51
C LYS A 478 27.19 -7.25 -8.81
N LEU A 479 27.78 -7.56 -9.94
CA LEU A 479 27.18 -7.39 -11.26
C LEU A 479 26.41 -8.63 -11.71
N ASP A 480 26.38 -9.68 -10.89
CA ASP A 480 25.80 -10.99 -11.24
C ASP A 480 26.27 -11.44 -12.64
N ALA A 481 27.57 -11.41 -12.84
CA ALA A 481 28.18 -11.68 -14.13
C ALA A 481 29.07 -12.93 -14.03
N PRO A 482 28.85 -13.97 -14.88
CA PRO A 482 29.64 -15.20 -14.85
C PRO A 482 31.08 -15.01 -15.32
N GLY A 483 31.43 -13.85 -15.88
CA GLY A 483 32.76 -13.56 -16.37
C GLY A 483 32.99 -12.09 -16.69
N ARG A 484 34.26 -11.76 -16.92
CA ARG A 484 34.76 -10.37 -17.11
C ARG A 484 34.06 -9.62 -18.24
N ARG A 485 33.80 -10.31 -19.38
CA ARG A 485 33.16 -9.69 -20.54
C ARG A 485 31.71 -9.32 -20.26
N GLN A 486 30.96 -10.20 -19.60
CA GLN A 486 29.59 -9.94 -19.18
C GLN A 486 29.54 -8.84 -18.13
N ALA A 487 30.50 -8.79 -17.18
CA ALA A 487 30.59 -7.72 -16.21
C ALA A 487 30.80 -6.35 -16.85
N ALA A 488 31.67 -6.27 -17.89
CA ALA A 488 31.89 -5.03 -18.64
C ALA A 488 30.64 -4.57 -19.40
N VAL A 489 29.91 -5.50 -20.04
CA VAL A 489 28.63 -5.19 -20.69
C VAL A 489 27.62 -4.67 -19.68
N ARG A 490 27.43 -5.39 -18.57
CA ARG A 490 26.46 -5.01 -17.54
C ARG A 490 26.80 -3.67 -16.85
N ALA A 491 28.09 -3.38 -16.67
CA ALA A 491 28.55 -2.09 -16.18
C ALA A 491 28.29 -0.94 -17.16
N ALA A 492 28.38 -1.20 -18.47
CA ALA A 492 28.04 -0.23 -19.50
C ALA A 492 26.52 0.05 -19.54
N GLU A 493 25.69 -0.99 -19.45
CA GLU A 493 24.23 -0.89 -19.38
C GLU A 493 23.77 -0.07 -18.16
N LEU A 494 24.48 -0.20 -17.03
CA LEU A 494 24.22 0.55 -15.80
C LEU A 494 24.86 1.96 -15.79
N GLY A 495 25.48 2.41 -16.90
CA GLY A 495 26.09 3.72 -16.98
C GLY A 495 27.34 3.92 -16.11
N LEU A 496 27.97 2.82 -15.65
CA LEU A 496 29.16 2.87 -14.77
C LEU A 496 30.49 3.07 -15.52
N LEU A 497 30.45 2.95 -16.84
CA LEU A 497 31.60 3.17 -17.72
C LEU A 497 31.48 4.51 -18.43
N PRO A 498 32.57 5.32 -18.54
CA PRO A 498 32.54 6.57 -19.27
C PRO A 498 32.38 6.30 -20.78
N GLY A 499 31.28 6.79 -21.36
CA GLY A 499 31.08 6.98 -22.80
C GLY A 499 31.18 5.71 -23.65
N GLY A 500 30.07 4.98 -23.77
CA GLY A 500 29.86 3.97 -24.78
C GLY A 500 28.38 3.86 -25.07
N SER A 501 27.85 4.61 -26.03
CA SER A 501 26.64 4.18 -26.73
C SER A 501 26.90 2.81 -27.33
N PRO A 502 26.01 1.82 -27.13
CA PRO A 502 26.17 0.56 -27.86
C PRO A 502 26.01 0.82 -29.37
N THR A 503 27.05 0.53 -30.13
CA THR A 503 26.94 0.30 -31.57
C THR A 503 26.38 -1.10 -31.81
#